data_02e38d9b31c8068c2f137b675652bc0d
#
_entry.id   02e38d9b31c8068c2f137b675652bc0d
#
_cell.length_a   1.000
_cell.length_b   1.000
_cell.length_c   1.000
_cell.angle_alpha   90.00
_cell.angle_beta   90.00
_cell.angle_gamma   90.00
#
_symmetry.space_group_name_H-M   'P 1'
#
loop_
_entity.id
_entity.type
_entity.pdbx_description
1 polymer ?
#
loop_
_entity_poly.entity_id
_entity_poly.type
_entity_poly.pdbx_seq_one_letter_code
_entity_poly.pdbx_strand_id
1 'polypeptide(L)'
;MSTSRVAEKRLRCVNLYSSENRSTKEFTEVKSYLETVFPSVKISIRPTVFRNVPKREVDGFAEALASARMKDPSSAQQTFEPMFGEIDYERRAILGRAKVGGVVYDGRRLQEEFVRLLGRKASLPTASIVFTDRLASTYSRDDLRHHLRTVICGFPSVVSIPGVVEAPAKPREYYLMKQRMELEGAGELLLEQLKSSFRGRFVDYDDPELFEVLKGLSLQAVLYHLTIDPFCKNRSCRLFNAHWQEDLMRSQVLDGKFCKKHAKQLASLGRKPVISW
;
A
#
# COMPACT_ATOMS: atom_id res chain seq x y z
N MET A 1 -5.81 8.57 47.33
CA MET A 1 -5.02 8.61 46.07
C MET A 1 -5.94 8.32 44.92
N SER A 2 -6.37 9.33 44.18
CA SER A 2 -7.25 9.19 43.00
C SER A 2 -6.40 8.75 41.82
N THR A 3 -6.48 7.49 41.43
CA THR A 3 -5.91 7.00 40.18
C THR A 3 -6.74 7.58 39.03
N SER A 4 -6.26 8.65 38.43
CA SER A 4 -6.84 9.16 37.17
C SER A 4 -6.80 8.04 36.13
N ARG A 5 -7.95 7.43 35.83
CA ARG A 5 -8.07 6.51 34.70
C ARG A 5 -7.71 7.29 33.44
N VAL A 6 -6.54 7.02 32.87
CA VAL A 6 -6.17 7.51 31.55
C VAL A 6 -7.28 7.05 30.60
N ALA A 7 -7.95 8.00 29.96
CA ALA A 7 -9.04 7.68 29.04
C ALA A 7 -8.50 6.80 27.92
N GLU A 8 -9.05 5.60 27.80
CA GLU A 8 -8.66 4.58 26.82
C GLU A 8 -8.86 5.13 25.40
N LYS A 9 -7.78 5.30 24.65
CA LYS A 9 -7.83 5.78 23.27
C LYS A 9 -8.39 4.70 22.38
N ARG A 10 -9.43 5.00 21.60
CA ARG A 10 -10.10 4.05 20.71
C ARG A 10 -10.11 4.55 19.27
N LEU A 11 -9.96 3.64 18.34
CA LEU A 11 -10.19 3.89 16.94
C LEU A 11 -11.69 4.12 16.71
N ARG A 12 -12.05 5.24 16.10
CA ARG A 12 -13.45 5.63 15.81
C ARG A 12 -13.76 5.60 14.32
N CYS A 13 -12.74 5.87 13.50
CA CYS A 13 -12.93 5.97 12.06
C CYS A 13 -11.72 5.39 11.30
N VAL A 14 -11.98 4.77 10.15
CA VAL A 14 -10.98 4.46 9.13
C VAL A 14 -11.34 5.19 7.86
N ASN A 15 -10.44 6.02 7.33
CA ASN A 15 -10.58 6.66 6.04
C ASN A 15 -9.73 5.91 5.01
N LEU A 16 -10.37 5.43 3.96
CA LEU A 16 -9.76 4.77 2.80
C LEU A 16 -9.69 5.80 1.67
N TYR A 17 -8.53 6.33 1.38
CA TYR A 17 -8.33 7.27 0.27
C TYR A 17 -8.04 6.48 -1.01
N SER A 18 -8.90 6.63 -2.04
CA SER A 18 -8.70 5.95 -3.33
C SER A 18 -7.39 6.37 -3.99
N SER A 19 -6.85 5.51 -4.85
CA SER A 19 -5.67 5.82 -5.64
C SER A 19 -5.99 6.83 -6.77
N GLU A 20 -4.97 7.26 -7.46
CA GLU A 20 -5.06 8.31 -8.47
C GLU A 20 -5.82 7.86 -9.72
N ASN A 21 -5.61 6.61 -10.15
CA ASN A 21 -6.17 6.07 -11.39
C ASN A 21 -7.50 5.33 -11.20
N ARG A 22 -7.95 5.12 -9.94
CA ARG A 22 -9.12 4.29 -9.61
C ARG A 22 -10.25 5.09 -8.97
N SER A 23 -11.46 4.69 -9.28
CA SER A 23 -12.65 5.29 -8.67
C SER A 23 -12.86 4.84 -7.23
N THR A 24 -13.55 5.66 -6.44
CA THR A 24 -13.92 5.28 -5.05
C THR A 24 -14.78 4.02 -4.99
N LYS A 25 -15.55 3.73 -6.03
CA LYS A 25 -16.45 2.55 -6.08
C LYS A 25 -15.67 1.23 -6.04
N GLU A 26 -14.48 1.19 -6.60
CA GLU A 26 -13.64 -0.02 -6.63
C GLU A 26 -13.21 -0.46 -5.22
N PHE A 27 -13.17 0.46 -4.23
CA PHE A 27 -12.79 0.15 -2.85
C PHE A 27 -13.99 -0.28 -1.96
N THR A 28 -15.16 -0.49 -2.53
CA THR A 28 -16.37 -0.86 -1.77
C THR A 28 -16.21 -2.20 -1.05
N GLU A 29 -15.57 -3.16 -1.69
CA GLU A 29 -15.31 -4.47 -1.06
C GLU A 29 -14.32 -4.39 0.08
N VAL A 30 -13.27 -3.56 -0.04
CA VAL A 30 -12.30 -3.31 1.05
C VAL A 30 -13.01 -2.68 2.25
N LYS A 31 -13.90 -1.71 2.00
CA LYS A 31 -14.74 -1.10 3.04
C LYS A 31 -15.60 -2.15 3.74
N SER A 32 -16.41 -2.91 2.98
CA SER A 32 -17.32 -3.93 3.53
C SER A 32 -16.57 -4.98 4.35
N TYR A 33 -15.40 -5.41 3.87
CA TYR A 33 -14.54 -6.33 4.61
C TYR A 33 -14.09 -5.76 5.97
N LEU A 34 -13.63 -4.50 6.00
CA LEU A 34 -13.22 -3.88 7.26
C LEU A 34 -14.40 -3.62 8.21
N GLU A 35 -15.60 -3.33 7.69
CA GLU A 35 -16.83 -3.22 8.48
C GLU A 35 -17.20 -4.54 9.15
N THR A 36 -16.97 -5.67 8.47
CA THR A 36 -17.17 -7.00 9.07
C THR A 36 -16.19 -7.27 10.20
N VAL A 37 -14.93 -6.85 10.07
CA VAL A 37 -13.89 -7.06 11.10
C VAL A 37 -14.05 -6.09 12.27
N PHE A 38 -14.43 -4.83 12.00
CA PHE A 38 -14.54 -3.75 12.99
C PHE A 38 -15.95 -3.10 12.96
N PRO A 39 -17.01 -3.81 13.39
CA PRO A 39 -18.39 -3.33 13.26
C PRO A 39 -18.69 -2.05 14.05
N SER A 40 -17.88 -1.71 15.05
CA SER A 40 -18.02 -0.49 15.85
C SER A 40 -17.26 0.72 15.29
N VAL A 41 -16.50 0.54 14.20
CA VAL A 41 -15.67 1.59 13.59
C VAL A 41 -16.33 2.09 12.30
N LYS A 42 -16.41 3.41 12.15
CA LYS A 42 -16.91 4.00 10.91
C LYS A 42 -15.86 3.88 9.79
N ILE A 43 -16.15 3.13 8.75
CA ILE A 43 -15.29 3.02 7.57
C ILE A 43 -15.80 3.95 6.47
N SER A 44 -14.94 4.81 5.94
CA SER A 44 -15.32 5.80 4.93
C SER A 44 -14.37 5.77 3.74
N ILE A 45 -14.89 5.61 2.53
CA ILE A 45 -14.12 5.78 1.31
C ILE A 45 -14.05 7.27 0.99
N ARG A 46 -12.86 7.74 0.65
CA ARG A 46 -12.57 9.12 0.27
C ARG A 46 -11.97 9.14 -1.13
N PRO A 47 -12.16 10.20 -1.90
CA PRO A 47 -11.41 10.38 -3.13
C PRO A 47 -9.90 10.45 -2.83
N THR A 48 -9.07 10.42 -3.88
CA THR A 48 -7.61 10.54 -3.72
C THR A 48 -7.24 11.74 -2.84
N VAL A 49 -6.17 11.61 -2.08
CA VAL A 49 -5.67 12.68 -1.19
C VAL A 49 -5.42 14.00 -1.92
N PHE A 50 -5.16 13.94 -3.23
CA PHE A 50 -4.90 15.10 -4.08
C PHE A 50 -6.17 15.86 -4.52
N ARG A 51 -7.37 15.29 -4.33
CA ARG A 51 -8.63 15.87 -4.85
C ARG A 51 -8.87 17.32 -4.45
N ASN A 52 -8.45 17.69 -3.27
CA ASN A 52 -8.72 19.00 -2.68
C ASN A 52 -7.45 19.83 -2.46
N VAL A 53 -6.38 19.57 -3.20
CA VAL A 53 -5.17 20.39 -3.15
C VAL A 53 -5.49 21.79 -3.69
N PRO A 54 -5.26 22.87 -2.92
CA PRO A 54 -5.44 24.23 -3.40
C PRO A 54 -4.53 24.52 -4.60
N LYS A 55 -5.04 25.20 -5.62
CA LYS A 55 -4.27 25.48 -6.85
C LYS A 55 -2.89 26.08 -6.58
N ARG A 56 -2.79 26.98 -5.59
CA ARG A 56 -1.53 27.63 -5.18
C ARG A 56 -0.49 26.67 -4.57
N GLU A 57 -0.92 25.48 -4.13
CA GLU A 57 -0.04 24.49 -3.49
C GLU A 57 0.35 23.35 -4.43
N VAL A 58 -0.29 23.26 -5.61
CA VAL A 58 -0.07 22.17 -6.59
C VAL A 58 1.40 22.09 -7.01
N ASP A 59 2.03 23.24 -7.30
CA ASP A 59 3.42 23.27 -7.76
C ASP A 59 4.39 22.79 -6.67
N GLY A 60 4.19 23.21 -5.41
CA GLY A 60 5.01 22.74 -4.29
C GLY A 60 4.86 21.23 -4.02
N PHE A 61 3.64 20.69 -4.16
CA PHE A 61 3.46 19.24 -4.06
C PHE A 61 4.04 18.49 -5.28
N ALA A 62 3.94 19.07 -6.49
CA ALA A 62 4.51 18.47 -7.69
C ALA A 62 6.04 18.39 -7.60
N GLU A 63 6.70 19.42 -7.14
CA GLU A 63 8.15 19.46 -6.90
C GLU A 63 8.57 18.47 -5.82
N ALA A 64 7.85 18.40 -4.69
CA ALA A 64 8.11 17.47 -3.61
C ALA A 64 7.95 16.00 -4.05
N LEU A 65 6.90 15.67 -4.81
CA LEU A 65 6.69 14.35 -5.37
C LEU A 65 7.76 13.99 -6.43
N ALA A 66 8.14 14.93 -7.29
CA ALA A 66 9.22 14.73 -8.25
C ALA A 66 10.57 14.47 -7.53
N SER A 67 10.83 15.18 -6.43
CA SER A 67 12.02 14.97 -5.59
C SER A 67 11.97 13.65 -4.80
N ALA A 68 10.78 13.06 -4.59
CA ALA A 68 10.60 11.77 -3.94
C ALA A 68 10.85 10.58 -4.87
N ARG A 69 11.11 10.79 -6.17
CA ARG A 69 11.43 9.71 -7.11
C ARG A 69 12.76 9.05 -6.73
N MET A 70 12.79 7.73 -6.80
CA MET A 70 13.99 6.93 -6.56
C MET A 70 14.75 6.77 -7.88
N LYS A 71 15.93 7.38 -7.99
CA LYS A 71 16.83 7.28 -9.16
C LYS A 71 18.00 6.34 -8.91
N ASP A 72 18.51 6.29 -7.69
CA ASP A 72 19.57 5.38 -7.28
C ASP A 72 19.07 4.43 -6.19
N PRO A 73 18.85 3.14 -6.50
CA PRO A 73 18.34 2.17 -5.53
C PRO A 73 19.39 1.82 -4.45
N SER A 74 20.66 2.12 -4.64
CA SER A 74 21.74 1.87 -3.67
C SER A 74 21.94 3.04 -2.68
N SER A 75 21.37 4.21 -2.96
CA SER A 75 21.53 5.38 -2.11
C SER A 75 20.38 5.50 -1.11
N ALA A 76 20.74 5.67 0.18
CA ALA A 76 19.76 5.95 1.24
C ALA A 76 19.08 7.32 1.08
N GLN A 77 19.75 8.26 0.43
CA GLN A 77 19.26 9.62 0.19
C GLN A 77 19.29 9.93 -1.30
N GLN A 78 18.17 10.29 -1.86
CA GLN A 78 18.08 10.76 -3.23
C GLN A 78 18.43 12.26 -3.26
N THR A 79 19.63 12.59 -3.74
CA THR A 79 20.19 13.96 -3.72
C THR A 79 20.23 14.57 -5.13
N PHE A 80 19.14 14.51 -5.84
CA PHE A 80 19.05 15.12 -7.17
C PHE A 80 17.94 16.18 -7.20
N GLU A 81 18.13 17.19 -8.01
CA GLU A 81 17.09 18.15 -8.34
C GLU A 81 16.16 17.55 -9.41
N PRO A 82 14.84 17.63 -9.24
CA PRO A 82 13.91 17.14 -10.25
C PRO A 82 13.95 18.01 -11.51
N MET A 83 13.88 17.35 -12.66
CA MET A 83 13.80 18.06 -13.95
C MET A 83 12.40 18.64 -14.16
N PHE A 84 12.30 19.70 -14.96
CA PHE A 84 11.03 20.35 -15.30
C PHE A 84 9.95 19.34 -15.76
N GLY A 85 10.30 18.40 -16.64
CA GLY A 85 9.37 17.37 -17.12
C GLY A 85 8.84 16.42 -16.03
N GLU A 86 9.66 16.15 -14.99
CA GLU A 86 9.26 15.35 -13.84
C GLU A 86 8.25 16.11 -12.97
N ILE A 87 8.51 17.40 -12.73
CA ILE A 87 7.60 18.29 -11.99
C ILE A 87 6.28 18.46 -12.75
N ASP A 88 6.34 18.68 -14.07
CA ASP A 88 5.13 18.81 -14.89
C ASP A 88 4.30 17.53 -14.92
N TYR A 89 4.93 16.36 -14.98
CA TYR A 89 4.23 15.07 -14.85
C TYR A 89 3.47 14.99 -13.53
N GLU A 90 4.13 15.29 -12.40
CA GLU A 90 3.48 15.25 -11.07
C GLU A 90 2.36 16.29 -10.97
N ARG A 91 2.55 17.49 -11.52
CA ARG A 91 1.51 18.52 -11.59
C ARG A 91 0.27 18.01 -12.32
N ARG A 92 0.45 17.40 -13.49
CA ARG A 92 -0.65 16.83 -14.27
C ARG A 92 -1.33 15.66 -13.53
N ALA A 93 -0.55 14.83 -12.85
CA ALA A 93 -1.06 13.72 -12.06
C ALA A 93 -1.91 14.21 -10.88
N ILE A 94 -1.45 15.19 -10.12
CA ILE A 94 -2.22 15.83 -9.01
C ILE A 94 -3.54 16.40 -9.53
N LEU A 95 -3.53 17.01 -10.71
CA LEU A 95 -4.72 17.59 -11.34
C LEU A 95 -5.64 16.56 -12.02
N GLY A 96 -5.30 15.27 -11.99
CA GLY A 96 -6.04 14.20 -12.67
C GLY A 96 -5.96 14.26 -14.20
N ARG A 97 -4.91 14.88 -14.75
CA ARG A 97 -4.67 15.06 -16.19
C ARG A 97 -3.63 14.09 -16.78
N ALA A 98 -3.03 13.26 -15.94
CA ALA A 98 -2.12 12.19 -16.33
C ALA A 98 -2.39 10.95 -15.49
N LYS A 99 -2.24 9.77 -16.10
CA LYS A 99 -2.19 8.51 -15.35
C LYS A 99 -0.88 8.42 -14.57
N VAL A 100 -0.97 7.91 -13.35
CA VAL A 100 0.18 7.64 -12.49
C VAL A 100 0.71 6.25 -12.77
N GLY A 101 2.02 6.10 -12.94
CA GLY A 101 2.68 4.80 -13.14
C GLY A 101 4.09 4.94 -13.70
N GLY A 102 4.81 3.81 -13.81
CA GLY A 102 6.13 3.73 -14.45
C GLY A 102 7.29 4.37 -13.68
N VAL A 103 7.07 4.84 -12.44
CA VAL A 103 8.08 5.51 -11.63
C VAL A 103 8.10 4.91 -10.22
N VAL A 104 9.29 4.70 -9.68
CA VAL A 104 9.50 4.27 -8.29
C VAL A 104 9.76 5.50 -7.42
N TYR A 105 9.18 5.49 -6.23
CA TYR A 105 9.31 6.58 -5.26
C TYR A 105 9.93 6.08 -3.95
N ASP A 106 10.69 6.95 -3.29
CA ASP A 106 10.99 6.77 -1.87
C ASP A 106 9.68 6.87 -1.08
N GLY A 107 9.25 5.75 -0.56
CA GLY A 107 7.95 5.63 0.09
C GLY A 107 7.85 6.39 1.41
N ARG A 108 8.98 6.70 2.09
CA ARG A 108 8.96 7.55 3.29
C ARG A 108 8.70 9.00 2.92
N ARG A 109 9.39 9.53 1.90
CA ARG A 109 9.12 10.87 1.38
C ARG A 109 7.70 10.98 0.84
N LEU A 110 7.23 9.96 0.12
CA LEU A 110 5.85 9.91 -0.34
C LEU A 110 4.86 9.95 0.83
N GLN A 111 5.11 9.21 1.89
CA GLN A 111 4.29 9.20 3.10
C GLN A 111 4.29 10.56 3.81
N GLU A 112 5.42 11.26 3.85
CA GLU A 112 5.53 12.63 4.40
C GLU A 112 4.64 13.61 3.63
N GLU A 113 4.60 13.53 2.31
CA GLU A 113 3.70 14.37 1.51
C GLU A 113 2.22 14.06 1.81
N PHE A 114 1.87 12.79 2.02
CA PHE A 114 0.52 12.43 2.44
C PHE A 114 0.18 12.92 3.85
N VAL A 115 1.16 12.95 4.76
CA VAL A 115 0.98 13.60 6.09
C VAL A 115 0.67 15.08 5.91
N ARG A 116 1.39 15.81 5.05
CA ARG A 116 1.14 17.23 4.76
C ARG A 116 -0.27 17.45 4.21
N LEU A 117 -0.70 16.63 3.26
CA LEU A 117 -2.02 16.70 2.64
C LEU A 117 -3.16 16.41 3.62
N LEU A 118 -2.96 15.47 4.52
CA LEU A 118 -3.98 15.09 5.51
C LEU A 118 -4.03 16.05 6.70
N GLY A 119 -2.90 16.63 7.09
CA GLY A 119 -2.81 17.56 8.20
C GLY A 119 -3.48 17.01 9.49
N ARG A 120 -4.35 17.80 10.11
CA ARG A 120 -5.06 17.42 11.35
C ARG A 120 -6.05 16.24 11.19
N LYS A 121 -6.33 15.79 9.95
CA LYS A 121 -7.20 14.61 9.71
C LYS A 121 -6.50 13.30 10.09
N ALA A 122 -5.17 13.29 10.16
CA ALA A 122 -4.37 12.17 10.67
C ALA A 122 -4.28 12.25 12.21
N SER A 123 -5.36 11.89 12.90
CA SER A 123 -5.43 11.89 14.38
C SER A 123 -5.53 10.45 14.91
N LEU A 124 -5.10 10.22 16.17
CA LEU A 124 -5.13 8.87 16.76
C LEU A 124 -6.49 8.16 16.71
N PRO A 125 -7.66 8.84 16.92
CA PRO A 125 -8.95 8.18 16.77
C PRO A 125 -9.32 7.82 15.34
N THR A 126 -8.50 8.20 14.34
CA THR A 126 -8.77 8.02 12.92
C THR A 126 -7.58 7.37 12.23
N ALA A 127 -7.71 6.14 11.79
CA ALA A 127 -6.75 5.52 10.89
C ALA A 127 -6.97 6.03 9.45
N SER A 128 -5.91 6.43 8.78
CA SER A 128 -5.93 6.83 7.37
C SER A 128 -5.10 5.84 6.55
N ILE A 129 -5.69 5.29 5.52
CA ILE A 129 -5.04 4.40 4.56
C ILE A 129 -5.09 5.08 3.20
N VAL A 130 -3.94 5.37 2.62
CA VAL A 130 -3.82 5.99 1.31
C VAL A 130 -3.42 4.91 0.31
N PHE A 131 -4.32 4.57 -0.60
CA PHE A 131 -3.98 3.79 -1.77
C PHE A 131 -3.36 4.71 -2.82
N THR A 132 -2.33 4.23 -3.49
CA THR A 132 -1.65 5.01 -4.54
C THR A 132 -1.24 4.13 -5.71
N ASP A 133 -1.28 4.67 -6.91
CA ASP A 133 -0.74 4.05 -8.12
C ASP A 133 0.77 4.35 -8.30
N ARG A 134 1.40 4.96 -7.31
CA ARG A 134 2.85 5.13 -7.24
C ARG A 134 3.51 3.89 -6.67
N LEU A 135 4.53 3.38 -7.36
CA LEU A 135 5.34 2.26 -6.88
C LEU A 135 6.27 2.74 -5.77
N ALA A 136 5.98 2.32 -4.54
CA ALA A 136 6.73 2.76 -3.36
C ALA A 136 7.87 1.81 -3.01
N SER A 137 9.01 2.36 -2.58
CA SER A 137 10.15 1.62 -2.07
C SER A 137 10.62 2.17 -0.72
N THR A 138 11.35 1.38 0.05
CA THR A 138 12.02 1.83 1.27
C THR A 138 13.45 1.33 1.31
N TYR A 139 14.37 2.18 1.77
CA TYR A 139 15.76 1.79 1.96
C TYR A 139 15.91 0.83 3.14
N SER A 140 16.65 -0.25 2.94
CA SER A 140 17.06 -1.19 3.98
C SER A 140 18.53 -0.98 4.32
N ARG A 141 18.85 -0.89 5.62
CA ARG A 141 20.22 -0.80 6.11
C ARG A 141 20.95 -2.16 6.13
N ASP A 142 20.18 -3.25 6.06
CA ASP A 142 20.73 -4.61 6.16
C ASP A 142 21.47 -5.02 4.88
N ASP A 143 20.97 -4.56 3.72
CA ASP A 143 21.56 -4.87 2.40
C ASP A 143 21.83 -3.63 1.55
N LEU A 144 21.75 -2.44 2.15
CA LEU A 144 22.11 -1.14 1.61
C LEU A 144 21.44 -0.81 0.27
N ARG A 145 20.15 -1.09 0.15
CA ARG A 145 19.38 -0.80 -1.07
C ARG A 145 17.89 -0.55 -0.80
N HIS A 146 17.24 0.03 -1.78
CA HIS A 146 15.80 0.17 -1.80
C HIS A 146 15.08 -1.14 -2.16
N HIS A 147 14.02 -1.45 -1.43
CA HIS A 147 13.08 -2.55 -1.72
C HIS A 147 11.70 -2.01 -2.00
N LEU A 148 11.06 -2.52 -3.04
CA LEU A 148 9.67 -2.24 -3.33
C LEU A 148 8.76 -2.72 -2.18
N ARG A 149 7.66 -1.99 -1.95
CA ARG A 149 6.73 -2.27 -0.84
C ARG A 149 5.29 -2.36 -1.33
N THR A 150 4.56 -3.32 -0.80
CA THR A 150 3.10 -3.41 -0.92
C THR A 150 2.42 -2.44 0.03
N VAL A 151 2.91 -2.35 1.26
CA VAL A 151 2.39 -1.49 2.31
C VAL A 151 3.53 -0.84 3.10
N ILE A 152 3.38 0.43 3.41
CA ILE A 152 4.22 1.18 4.34
C ILE A 152 3.33 1.59 5.50
N CYS A 153 3.50 0.89 6.62
CA CYS A 153 2.75 1.17 7.83
C CYS A 153 3.19 2.52 8.43
N GLY A 154 2.22 3.28 8.92
CA GLY A 154 2.46 4.61 9.50
C GLY A 154 1.16 5.39 9.69
N PHE A 155 1.29 6.71 9.82
CA PHE A 155 0.19 7.65 10.07
C PHE A 155 0.27 8.81 9.05
N PRO A 156 -0.31 8.64 7.83
CA PRO A 156 -1.13 7.51 7.33
C PRO A 156 -0.32 6.28 6.94
N SER A 157 -0.97 5.12 6.85
CA SER A 157 -0.42 3.97 6.13
C SER A 157 -0.60 4.17 4.63
N VAL A 158 0.39 3.72 3.84
CA VAL A 158 0.38 3.81 2.38
C VAL A 158 0.32 2.41 1.79
N VAL A 159 -0.62 2.15 0.89
CA VAL A 159 -0.74 0.91 0.14
C VAL A 159 -0.45 1.21 -1.33
N SER A 160 0.67 0.70 -1.82
CA SER A 160 1.06 0.81 -3.23
C SER A 160 0.39 -0.28 -4.04
N ILE A 161 -0.54 0.08 -4.92
CA ILE A 161 -1.23 -0.88 -5.80
C ILE A 161 -0.23 -1.55 -6.75
N PRO A 162 0.64 -0.82 -7.47
CA PRO A 162 1.70 -1.47 -8.25
C PRO A 162 2.68 -2.25 -7.38
N GLY A 163 2.85 -1.87 -6.12
CA GLY A 163 3.64 -2.64 -5.15
C GLY A 163 3.08 -4.04 -4.89
N VAL A 164 1.76 -4.26 -4.98
CA VAL A 164 1.17 -5.61 -4.87
C VAL A 164 1.66 -6.51 -6.00
N VAL A 165 1.79 -5.97 -7.20
CA VAL A 165 2.19 -6.72 -8.41
C VAL A 165 3.71 -6.88 -8.51
N GLU A 166 4.47 -5.84 -8.12
CA GLU A 166 5.90 -5.75 -8.40
C GLU A 166 6.81 -6.02 -7.18
N ALA A 167 6.34 -5.81 -5.94
CA ALA A 167 7.20 -5.95 -4.77
C ALA A 167 7.44 -7.41 -4.35
N PRO A 168 6.44 -8.30 -4.21
CA PRO A 168 6.68 -9.70 -3.95
C PRO A 168 7.24 -10.38 -5.19
N ALA A 169 8.34 -11.12 -5.03
CA ALA A 169 8.99 -11.80 -6.15
C ALA A 169 8.05 -12.85 -6.78
N LYS A 170 7.96 -12.85 -8.11
CA LYS A 170 7.26 -13.88 -8.89
C LYS A 170 8.03 -15.22 -8.81
N PRO A 171 7.43 -16.35 -9.19
CA PRO A 171 8.13 -17.64 -9.21
C PRO A 171 9.44 -17.58 -9.99
N ARG A 172 10.47 -18.28 -9.50
CA ARG A 172 11.79 -18.28 -10.14
C ARG A 172 11.73 -18.74 -11.62
N GLU A 173 10.90 -19.72 -11.89
CA GLU A 173 10.69 -20.26 -13.25
C GLU A 173 10.18 -19.17 -14.19
N TYR A 174 9.30 -18.27 -13.72
CA TYR A 174 8.81 -17.15 -14.51
C TYR A 174 9.95 -16.26 -15.00
N TYR A 175 10.89 -15.89 -14.12
CA TYR A 175 12.02 -15.05 -14.50
C TYR A 175 12.97 -15.75 -15.46
N LEU A 176 13.25 -17.04 -15.25
CA LEU A 176 14.12 -17.82 -16.13
C LEU A 176 13.53 -17.96 -17.55
N MET A 177 12.22 -18.23 -17.62
CA MET A 177 11.53 -18.33 -18.91
C MET A 177 11.46 -16.96 -19.60
N LYS A 178 11.14 -15.90 -18.84
CA LYS A 178 11.11 -14.54 -19.37
C LYS A 178 12.46 -14.14 -19.94
N GLN A 179 13.55 -14.34 -19.19
CA GLN A 179 14.90 -14.01 -19.63
C GLN A 179 15.29 -14.79 -20.90
N ARG A 180 14.98 -16.10 -20.94
CA ARG A 180 15.22 -16.92 -22.13
C ARG A 180 14.48 -16.39 -23.35
N MET A 181 13.19 -16.11 -23.21
CA MET A 181 12.37 -15.57 -24.30
C MET A 181 12.86 -14.20 -24.78
N GLU A 182 13.28 -13.32 -23.86
CA GLU A 182 13.86 -12.02 -24.21
C GLU A 182 15.16 -12.17 -25.00
N LEU A 183 16.03 -13.11 -24.60
CA LEU A 183 17.28 -13.43 -25.34
C LEU A 183 17.02 -14.02 -26.73
N GLU A 184 15.92 -14.75 -26.89
CA GLU A 184 15.46 -15.32 -28.17
C GLU A 184 14.72 -14.27 -29.03
N GLY A 185 14.58 -13.01 -28.57
CA GLY A 185 13.93 -11.93 -29.30
C GLY A 185 12.40 -11.98 -29.24
N ALA A 186 11.83 -12.60 -28.20
CA ALA A 186 10.38 -12.70 -28.04
C ALA A 186 9.72 -11.32 -27.95
N GLY A 187 8.69 -11.10 -28.75
CA GLY A 187 7.87 -9.91 -28.71
C GLY A 187 6.90 -9.90 -27.53
N GLU A 188 6.23 -8.77 -27.33
CA GLU A 188 5.30 -8.52 -26.22
C GLU A 188 4.19 -9.57 -26.10
N LEU A 189 3.66 -10.04 -27.25
CA LEU A 189 2.62 -11.08 -27.28
C LEU A 189 3.06 -12.40 -26.64
N LEU A 190 4.32 -12.82 -26.85
CA LEU A 190 4.85 -14.04 -26.23
C LEU A 190 5.08 -13.86 -24.74
N LEU A 191 5.46 -12.67 -24.30
CA LEU A 191 5.59 -12.34 -22.87
C LEU A 191 4.23 -12.35 -22.16
N GLU A 192 3.17 -11.89 -22.83
CA GLU A 192 1.80 -11.99 -22.29
C GLU A 192 1.32 -13.45 -22.24
N GLN A 193 1.66 -14.29 -23.21
CA GLN A 193 1.38 -15.74 -23.14
C GLN A 193 2.13 -16.40 -21.98
N LEU A 194 3.39 -16.00 -21.73
CA LEU A 194 4.14 -16.46 -20.57
C LEU A 194 3.42 -16.08 -19.26
N LYS A 195 2.97 -14.83 -19.10
CA LYS A 195 2.18 -14.42 -17.93
C LYS A 195 0.94 -15.29 -17.75
N SER A 196 0.23 -15.56 -18.85
CA SER A 196 -0.98 -16.38 -18.84
C SER A 196 -0.73 -17.81 -18.37
N SER A 197 0.44 -18.39 -18.69
CA SER A 197 0.82 -19.75 -18.23
C SER A 197 1.10 -19.83 -16.72
N PHE A 198 1.31 -18.70 -16.06
CA PHE A 198 1.50 -18.59 -14.60
C PHE A 198 0.27 -18.03 -13.88
N ARG A 199 -0.88 -17.97 -14.55
CA ARG A 199 -2.13 -17.44 -13.96
C ARG A 199 -2.45 -18.16 -12.64
N GLY A 200 -2.84 -17.38 -11.61
CA GLY A 200 -3.13 -17.90 -10.25
C GLY A 200 -1.89 -18.15 -9.37
N ARG A 201 -0.66 -17.99 -9.89
CA ARG A 201 0.58 -18.07 -9.10
C ARG A 201 1.09 -16.70 -8.64
N PHE A 202 0.61 -15.63 -9.25
CA PHE A 202 0.88 -14.24 -8.84
C PHE A 202 -0.30 -13.34 -9.22
N VAL A 203 -0.38 -12.16 -8.62
CA VAL A 203 -1.38 -11.13 -8.92
C VAL A 203 -0.84 -10.22 -10.02
N ASP A 204 -1.68 -9.89 -11.01
CA ASP A 204 -1.41 -8.83 -11.98
C ASP A 204 -2.42 -7.67 -11.82
N TYR A 205 -2.23 -6.58 -12.59
CA TYR A 205 -2.96 -5.31 -12.44
C TYR A 205 -4.47 -5.42 -12.64
N ASP A 206 -4.91 -6.32 -13.52
CA ASP A 206 -6.32 -6.51 -13.89
C ASP A 206 -6.94 -7.75 -13.23
N ASP A 207 -6.22 -8.42 -12.34
CA ASP A 207 -6.73 -9.60 -11.66
C ASP A 207 -7.78 -9.23 -10.59
N PRO A 208 -8.90 -9.96 -10.49
CA PRO A 208 -9.89 -9.75 -9.44
C PRO A 208 -9.32 -10.00 -8.03
N GLU A 209 -8.31 -10.86 -7.90
CA GLU A 209 -7.58 -11.17 -6.67
C GLU A 209 -6.86 -9.96 -6.10
N LEU A 210 -6.58 -8.92 -6.90
CA LEU A 210 -5.96 -7.69 -6.44
C LEU A 210 -6.72 -7.07 -5.26
N PHE A 211 -8.05 -6.97 -5.38
CA PHE A 211 -8.87 -6.41 -4.30
C PHE A 211 -8.93 -7.30 -3.07
N GLU A 212 -8.83 -8.62 -3.25
CA GLU A 212 -8.73 -9.55 -2.11
C GLU A 212 -7.43 -9.31 -1.34
N VAL A 213 -6.32 -9.07 -2.03
CA VAL A 213 -5.05 -8.68 -1.40
C VAL A 213 -5.16 -7.32 -0.71
N LEU A 214 -5.81 -6.32 -1.35
CA LEU A 214 -5.99 -5.00 -0.75
C LEU A 214 -6.80 -5.04 0.56
N LYS A 215 -7.77 -5.96 0.70
CA LYS A 215 -8.48 -6.20 1.99
C LYS A 215 -7.50 -6.58 3.09
N GLY A 216 -6.58 -7.52 2.83
CA GLY A 216 -5.59 -7.96 3.81
C GLY A 216 -4.56 -6.89 4.15
N LEU A 217 -4.04 -6.15 3.16
CA LEU A 217 -3.10 -5.05 3.40
C LEU A 217 -3.77 -3.91 4.20
N SER A 218 -5.04 -3.62 3.91
CA SER A 218 -5.81 -2.65 4.69
C SER A 218 -5.97 -3.07 6.14
N LEU A 219 -6.21 -4.37 6.38
CA LEU A 219 -6.28 -4.90 7.73
C LEU A 219 -4.93 -4.80 8.46
N GLN A 220 -3.81 -5.09 7.78
CA GLN A 220 -2.47 -4.87 8.33
C GLN A 220 -2.27 -3.40 8.73
N ALA A 221 -2.68 -2.46 7.88
CA ALA A 221 -2.60 -1.03 8.17
C ALA A 221 -3.44 -0.63 9.40
N VAL A 222 -4.66 -1.15 9.55
CA VAL A 222 -5.50 -0.91 10.74
C VAL A 222 -4.88 -1.54 11.98
N LEU A 223 -4.36 -2.76 11.89
CA LEU A 223 -3.69 -3.41 13.02
C LEU A 223 -2.43 -2.65 13.45
N TYR A 224 -1.65 -2.13 12.50
CA TYR A 224 -0.53 -1.27 12.82
C TYR A 224 -1.00 -0.03 13.60
N HIS A 225 -2.08 0.60 13.17
CA HIS A 225 -2.65 1.75 13.88
C HIS A 225 -3.10 1.41 15.31
N LEU A 226 -3.56 0.19 15.54
CA LEU A 226 -4.04 -0.25 16.85
C LEU A 226 -2.92 -0.78 17.76
N THR A 227 -1.90 -1.44 17.20
CA THR A 227 -0.98 -2.27 17.99
C THR A 227 0.51 -2.08 17.65
N ILE A 228 0.83 -1.35 16.58
CA ILE A 228 2.19 -1.25 15.98
C ILE A 228 2.76 -2.63 15.54
N ASP A 229 2.01 -3.72 15.65
CA ASP A 229 2.39 -5.07 15.24
C ASP A 229 1.39 -5.62 14.19
N PRO A 230 1.60 -5.32 12.88
CA PRO A 230 0.65 -5.67 11.82
C PRO A 230 0.85 -7.06 11.23
N PHE A 231 2.01 -7.71 11.46
CA PHE A 231 2.43 -8.87 10.69
C PHE A 231 2.42 -10.18 11.47
N CYS A 232 2.27 -11.28 10.74
CA CYS A 232 2.34 -12.64 11.25
C CYS A 232 3.50 -13.42 10.62
N LYS A 233 4.15 -14.28 11.39
CA LYS A 233 5.19 -15.19 10.87
C LYS A 233 4.62 -16.48 10.27
N ASN A 234 3.34 -16.79 10.49
CA ASN A 234 2.69 -17.97 9.92
C ASN A 234 2.27 -17.69 8.46
N ARG A 235 2.81 -18.45 7.52
CA ARG A 235 2.58 -18.31 6.07
C ARG A 235 1.12 -18.48 5.64
N SER A 236 0.33 -19.24 6.38
CA SER A 236 -1.11 -19.42 6.11
C SER A 236 -2.00 -18.38 6.80
N CYS A 237 -1.41 -17.42 7.52
CA CYS A 237 -2.18 -16.35 8.14
C CYS A 237 -2.33 -15.17 7.20
N ARG A 238 -3.56 -14.62 7.08
CA ARG A 238 -3.84 -13.43 6.26
C ARG A 238 -2.97 -12.20 6.60
N LEU A 239 -2.38 -12.17 7.79
CA LEU A 239 -1.44 -11.11 8.21
C LEU A 239 0.02 -11.44 7.89
N PHE A 240 0.29 -12.50 7.12
CA PHE A 240 1.67 -12.86 6.76
C PHE A 240 2.31 -11.74 5.91
N ASN A 241 3.56 -11.39 6.24
CA ASN A 241 4.34 -10.44 5.44
C ASN A 241 5.00 -11.19 4.28
N ALA A 242 4.29 -11.32 3.17
CA ALA A 242 4.74 -12.11 2.03
C ALA A 242 5.82 -11.36 1.23
N HIS A 243 6.93 -12.03 0.95
CA HIS A 243 8.01 -11.56 0.06
C HIS A 243 7.97 -12.25 -1.32
N TRP A 244 7.14 -13.28 -1.47
CA TRP A 244 6.92 -14.01 -2.71
C TRP A 244 5.45 -13.94 -3.10
N GLN A 245 5.18 -13.85 -4.41
CA GLN A 245 3.81 -13.82 -4.92
C GLN A 245 3.03 -15.09 -4.53
N GLU A 246 3.68 -16.25 -4.53
CA GLU A 246 3.03 -17.51 -4.12
C GLU A 246 2.61 -17.49 -2.64
N ASP A 247 3.41 -16.88 -1.76
CA ASP A 247 3.02 -16.70 -0.36
C ASP A 247 1.92 -15.65 -0.20
N LEU A 248 1.95 -14.60 -1.02
CA LEU A 248 0.90 -13.58 -1.07
C LEU A 248 -0.43 -14.22 -1.49
N MET A 249 -0.43 -14.95 -2.61
CA MET A 249 -1.61 -15.67 -3.09
C MET A 249 -2.14 -16.65 -2.04
N ARG A 250 -1.27 -17.45 -1.43
CA ARG A 250 -1.68 -18.40 -0.39
C ARG A 250 -2.34 -17.69 0.79
N SER A 251 -1.67 -16.71 1.38
CA SER A 251 -2.13 -16.07 2.63
C SER A 251 -3.35 -15.17 2.42
N GLN A 252 -3.44 -14.47 1.27
CA GLN A 252 -4.47 -13.46 1.04
C GLN A 252 -5.69 -14.00 0.29
N VAL A 253 -5.47 -14.91 -0.67
CA VAL A 253 -6.51 -15.37 -1.59
C VAL A 253 -6.94 -16.79 -1.27
N LEU A 254 -6.02 -17.78 -1.31
CA LEU A 254 -6.37 -19.19 -1.20
C LEU A 254 -6.80 -19.58 0.22
N ASP A 255 -5.98 -19.30 1.22
CA ASP A 255 -6.32 -19.58 2.62
C ASP A 255 -7.23 -18.48 3.19
N GLY A 256 -6.84 -17.20 3.04
CA GLY A 256 -7.59 -16.03 3.46
C GLY A 256 -7.98 -16.01 4.95
N LYS A 257 -7.38 -16.88 5.77
CA LYS A 257 -7.75 -17.18 7.16
C LYS A 257 -6.76 -16.57 8.15
N PHE A 258 -7.18 -16.50 9.40
CA PHE A 258 -6.30 -16.08 10.50
C PHE A 258 -5.80 -17.28 11.29
N CYS A 259 -4.54 -17.22 11.74
CA CYS A 259 -4.06 -18.18 12.73
C CYS A 259 -4.80 -17.97 14.07
N LYS A 260 -4.76 -18.97 14.97
CA LYS A 260 -5.46 -18.92 16.26
C LYS A 260 -5.17 -17.66 17.09
N LYS A 261 -3.89 -17.19 17.11
CA LYS A 261 -3.48 -15.94 17.78
C LYS A 261 -4.25 -14.74 17.21
N HIS A 262 -4.19 -14.54 15.89
CA HIS A 262 -4.77 -13.34 15.26
C HIS A 262 -6.30 -13.41 15.15
N ALA A 263 -6.90 -14.59 15.04
CA ALA A 263 -8.35 -14.74 15.14
C ALA A 263 -8.86 -14.27 16.52
N LYS A 264 -8.21 -14.65 17.62
CA LYS A 264 -8.55 -14.19 18.97
C LYS A 264 -8.32 -12.69 19.15
N GLN A 265 -7.20 -12.17 18.64
CA GLN A 265 -6.86 -10.76 18.72
C GLN A 265 -7.90 -9.91 17.97
N LEU A 266 -8.23 -10.27 16.73
CA LEU A 266 -9.21 -9.55 15.91
C LEU A 266 -10.61 -9.62 16.50
N ALA A 267 -11.03 -10.76 17.05
CA ALA A 267 -12.30 -10.87 17.76
C ALA A 267 -12.40 -9.93 18.98
N SER A 268 -11.28 -9.68 19.67
CA SER A 268 -11.21 -8.69 20.76
C SER A 268 -11.26 -7.26 20.23
N LEU A 269 -10.38 -6.94 19.27
CA LEU A 269 -10.26 -5.59 18.68
C LEU A 269 -11.51 -5.18 17.90
N GLY A 270 -12.19 -6.11 17.23
CA GLY A 270 -13.44 -5.85 16.52
C GLY A 270 -14.55 -5.38 17.46
N ARG A 271 -14.61 -5.95 18.69
CA ARG A 271 -15.56 -5.52 19.73
C ARG A 271 -15.11 -4.22 20.42
N LYS A 272 -13.83 -4.07 20.66
CA LYS A 272 -13.26 -2.92 21.39
C LYS A 272 -11.93 -2.52 20.73
N PRO A 273 -11.94 -1.63 19.74
CA PRO A 273 -10.76 -1.24 18.97
C PRO A 273 -9.88 -0.25 19.75
N VAL A 274 -9.19 -0.76 20.77
CA VAL A 274 -8.30 0.02 21.64
C VAL A 274 -6.94 0.19 20.99
N ILE A 275 -6.41 1.41 21.05
CA ILE A 275 -5.04 1.74 20.66
C ILE A 275 -4.13 1.43 21.85
N SER A 276 -3.21 0.47 21.68
CA SER A 276 -2.43 -0.14 22.77
C SER A 276 -0.98 0.32 22.88
N TRP A 277 -0.62 1.44 22.23
CA TRP A 277 0.74 2.01 22.23
C TRP A 277 0.74 3.50 22.58
#